data_07d2d4dfeaa867f131369d45753a0248
#
_entry.id   07d2d4dfeaa867f131369d45753a0248
#
_cell.length_a   1.000
_cell.length_b   1.000
_cell.length_c   1.000
_cell.angle_alpha   90.00
_cell.angle_beta   90.00
_cell.angle_gamma   90.00
#
_symmetry.space_group_name_H-M   'P 1'
#
loop_
_entity.id
_entity.type
_entity.pdbx_description
1 polymer ?
#
loop_
_entity_poly.entity_id
_entity_poly.type
_entity_poly.pdbx_seq_one_letter_code
_entity_poly.pdbx_strand_id
1 'polypeptide(L)'
;MVKVENKDAERFLALLEQRVTELLEISHYPKNNPNGINFDDYSKFREMMAECLSFMVIIERRIGQQDVGQRERLLDQFDTLTAAVWSILLDGALGYLTVICERDHLPLGSQHVFVQELKTLHDAEKILGEGKYEKRLVSTAMEQRAKAEQILSAVIDRAPQMLNLV
;
A
#
# COMPACT_ATOMS: atom_id res chain seq x y z
N MET A 1 -5.15 -34.08 11.24
CA MET A 1 -4.26 -32.89 11.29
C MET A 1 -4.40 -31.96 10.09
N VAL A 2 -4.51 -32.47 8.89
CA VAL A 2 -4.61 -31.65 7.65
C VAL A 2 -5.84 -30.72 7.58
N LYS A 3 -6.95 -31.07 8.20
CA LYS A 3 -8.21 -30.28 8.16
C LYS A 3 -8.21 -28.99 9.00
N VAL A 4 -7.33 -28.86 9.98
CA VAL A 4 -7.29 -27.70 10.88
C VAL A 4 -6.49 -26.56 10.25
N GLU A 5 -5.39 -26.87 9.58
CA GLU A 5 -4.51 -25.88 8.93
C GLU A 5 -5.19 -25.16 7.76
N ASN A 6 -6.10 -25.84 7.06
CA ASN A 6 -6.83 -25.27 5.93
C ASN A 6 -7.81 -24.18 6.36
N LYS A 7 -8.50 -24.38 7.49
CA LYS A 7 -9.41 -23.38 8.04
C LYS A 7 -8.68 -22.13 8.53
N ASP A 8 -7.42 -22.26 8.93
CA ASP A 8 -6.64 -21.12 9.41
C ASP A 8 -6.26 -20.19 8.26
N ALA A 9 -5.82 -20.72 7.11
CA ALA A 9 -5.51 -19.88 5.94
C ALA A 9 -6.73 -19.11 5.43
N GLU A 10 -7.88 -19.77 5.33
CA GLU A 10 -9.15 -19.12 4.95
C GLU A 10 -9.58 -18.06 5.95
N ARG A 11 -9.42 -18.34 7.25
CA ARG A 11 -9.71 -17.38 8.31
C ARG A 11 -8.81 -16.14 8.25
N PHE A 12 -7.52 -16.32 8.02
CA PHE A 12 -6.59 -15.21 7.86
C PHE A 12 -6.88 -14.38 6.60
N LEU A 13 -7.27 -15.03 5.49
CA LEU A 13 -7.70 -14.30 4.29
C LEU A 13 -8.95 -13.46 4.55
N ALA A 14 -9.93 -13.98 5.28
CA ALA A 14 -11.12 -13.22 5.66
C ALA A 14 -10.80 -12.03 6.56
N LEU A 15 -9.86 -12.20 7.51
CA LEU A 15 -9.37 -11.11 8.35
C LEU A 15 -8.63 -10.04 7.54
N LEU A 16 -7.83 -10.45 6.58
CA LEU A 16 -7.15 -9.52 5.67
C LEU A 16 -8.16 -8.73 4.84
N GLU A 17 -9.18 -9.37 4.31
CA GLU A 17 -10.25 -8.71 3.56
C GLU A 17 -10.97 -7.64 4.40
N GLN A 18 -11.26 -7.95 5.66
CA GLN A 18 -11.81 -6.97 6.60
C GLN A 18 -10.86 -5.79 6.82
N ARG A 19 -9.58 -6.05 7.03
CA ARG A 19 -8.56 -5.01 7.22
C ARG A 19 -8.37 -4.15 5.97
N VAL A 20 -8.47 -4.74 4.79
CA VAL A 20 -8.42 -4.01 3.52
C VAL A 20 -9.57 -3.00 3.43
N THR A 21 -10.77 -3.38 3.83
CA THR A 21 -11.92 -2.47 3.87
C THR A 21 -11.68 -1.28 4.81
N GLU A 22 -11.19 -1.55 6.02
CA GLU A 22 -10.85 -0.50 7.00
C GLU A 22 -9.71 0.41 6.49
N LEU A 23 -8.70 -0.17 5.85
CA LEU A 23 -7.58 0.56 5.27
C LEU A 23 -8.05 1.49 4.14
N LEU A 24 -8.99 1.04 3.31
CA LEU A 24 -9.58 1.84 2.23
C LEU A 24 -10.26 3.10 2.77
N GLU A 25 -11.02 2.99 3.85
CA GLU A 25 -11.67 4.15 4.47
C GLU A 25 -10.66 5.19 4.94
N ILE A 26 -9.59 4.75 5.59
CA ILE A 26 -8.53 5.63 6.11
C ILE A 26 -7.70 6.25 4.98
N SER A 27 -7.49 5.55 3.88
CA SER A 27 -6.71 6.07 2.74
C SER A 27 -7.31 7.31 2.10
N HIS A 28 -8.59 7.58 2.33
CA HIS A 28 -9.27 8.79 1.83
C HIS A 28 -9.10 10.03 2.72
N TYR A 29 -8.56 9.88 3.93
CA TYR A 29 -8.41 11.00 4.88
C TYR A 29 -7.61 12.18 4.34
N PRO A 30 -6.50 12.01 3.60
CA PRO A 30 -5.78 13.14 3.01
C PRO A 30 -6.62 13.97 2.06
N LYS A 31 -7.48 13.34 1.27
CA LYS A 31 -8.37 14.01 0.30
C LYS A 31 -9.50 14.77 0.99
N ASN A 32 -9.93 14.28 2.16
CA ASN A 32 -11.05 14.84 2.92
C ASN A 32 -10.63 15.93 3.90
N ASN A 33 -9.33 16.18 4.07
CA ASN A 33 -8.79 17.15 5.00
C ASN A 33 -7.93 18.20 4.28
N PRO A 34 -8.58 19.21 3.65
CA PRO A 34 -7.89 20.21 2.82
C PRO A 34 -6.95 21.11 3.61
N ASN A 35 -7.08 21.17 4.95
CA ASN A 35 -6.27 22.02 5.82
C ASN A 35 -4.90 21.43 6.20
N GLY A 36 -4.60 20.20 5.75
CA GLY A 36 -3.31 19.58 5.88
C GLY A 36 -3.30 18.19 6.47
N ILE A 37 -2.10 17.69 6.74
CA ILE A 37 -1.89 16.38 7.31
C ILE A 37 -2.31 16.40 8.78
N ASN A 38 -3.30 15.59 9.13
CA ASN A 38 -3.56 15.21 10.50
C ASN A 38 -2.62 14.06 10.85
N PHE A 39 -1.69 14.27 11.77
CA PHE A 39 -0.71 13.26 12.15
C PHE A 39 -1.32 12.03 12.83
N ASP A 40 -2.44 12.18 13.53
CA ASP A 40 -3.16 11.05 14.14
C ASP A 40 -3.75 10.14 13.05
N ASP A 41 -4.38 10.72 12.05
CA ASP A 41 -4.91 9.98 10.89
C ASP A 41 -3.76 9.32 10.09
N TYR A 42 -2.66 10.02 9.91
CA TYR A 42 -1.48 9.51 9.25
C TYR A 42 -0.87 8.33 10.02
N SER A 43 -0.70 8.45 11.32
CA SER A 43 -0.20 7.36 12.16
C SER A 43 -1.10 6.13 12.11
N LYS A 44 -2.41 6.32 12.16
CA LYS A 44 -3.39 5.26 12.03
C LYS A 44 -3.32 4.55 10.67
N PHE A 45 -3.19 5.31 9.60
CA PHE A 45 -2.97 4.76 8.26
C PHE A 45 -1.70 3.89 8.20
N ARG A 46 -0.59 4.39 8.75
CA ARG A 46 0.69 3.67 8.78
C ARG A 46 0.63 2.40 9.63
N GLU A 47 -0.03 2.43 10.77
CA GLU A 47 -0.24 1.26 11.63
C GLU A 47 -1.04 0.18 10.91
N MET A 48 -2.16 0.54 10.32
CA MET A 48 -3.00 -0.41 9.57
C MET A 48 -2.30 -0.96 8.33
N MET A 49 -1.52 -0.15 7.66
CA MET A 49 -0.67 -0.57 6.55
C MET A 49 0.33 -1.64 7.00
N ALA A 50 1.03 -1.40 8.10
CA ALA A 50 2.00 -2.33 8.68
C ALA A 50 1.33 -3.65 9.12
N GLU A 51 0.14 -3.58 9.70
CA GLU A 51 -0.67 -4.77 10.03
C GLU A 51 -1.01 -5.58 8.77
N CYS A 52 -1.54 -4.96 7.72
CA CYS A 52 -1.87 -5.64 6.47
C CYS A 52 -0.65 -6.33 5.86
N LEU A 53 0.49 -5.64 5.78
CA LEU A 53 1.73 -6.20 5.24
C LEU A 53 2.24 -7.38 6.09
N SER A 54 2.12 -7.30 7.41
CA SER A 54 2.49 -8.39 8.32
C SER A 54 1.57 -9.60 8.16
N PHE A 55 0.26 -9.37 8.04
CA PHE A 55 -0.70 -10.43 7.75
C PHE A 55 -0.41 -11.13 6.42
N MET A 56 -0.05 -10.37 5.40
CA MET A 56 0.28 -10.92 4.08
C MET A 56 1.44 -11.90 4.16
N VAL A 57 2.49 -11.60 4.92
CA VAL A 57 3.64 -12.51 5.12
C VAL A 57 3.21 -13.81 5.79
N ILE A 58 2.36 -13.73 6.81
CA ILE A 58 1.85 -14.90 7.53
C ILE A 58 0.98 -15.76 6.62
N ILE A 59 0.07 -15.14 5.87
CA ILE A 59 -0.87 -15.82 4.96
C ILE A 59 -0.10 -16.53 3.86
N GLU A 60 0.86 -15.87 3.21
CA GLU A 60 1.69 -16.45 2.16
C GLU A 60 2.39 -17.73 2.64
N ARG A 61 2.97 -17.68 3.83
CA ARG A 61 3.60 -18.85 4.46
C ARG A 61 2.60 -19.98 4.69
N ARG A 62 1.41 -19.67 5.21
CA ARG A 62 0.34 -20.66 5.46
C ARG A 62 -0.18 -21.29 4.19
N ILE A 63 -0.37 -20.52 3.14
CA ILE A 63 -0.78 -21.01 1.83
C ILE A 63 0.28 -21.95 1.23
N GLY A 64 1.57 -21.61 1.39
CA GLY A 64 2.67 -22.45 0.93
C GLY A 64 2.70 -23.85 1.55
N GLN A 65 2.09 -24.03 2.73
CA GLN A 65 1.99 -25.30 3.44
C GLN A 65 0.78 -26.16 3.04
N GLN A 66 -0.10 -25.66 2.17
CA GLN A 66 -1.31 -26.36 1.75
C GLN A 66 -1.07 -27.33 0.58
N ASP A 67 -2.01 -28.26 0.40
CA ASP A 67 -2.02 -29.16 -0.77
C ASP A 67 -2.18 -28.39 -2.08
N VAL A 68 -1.62 -28.92 -3.17
CA VAL A 68 -1.52 -28.23 -4.47
C VAL A 68 -2.86 -27.65 -4.96
N GLY A 69 -3.94 -28.43 -4.91
CA GLY A 69 -5.25 -27.99 -5.44
C GLY A 69 -5.89 -26.86 -4.64
N GLN A 70 -5.67 -26.84 -3.33
CA GLN A 70 -6.17 -25.78 -2.45
C GLN A 70 -5.26 -24.55 -2.47
N ARG A 71 -3.95 -24.78 -2.63
CA ARG A 71 -2.96 -23.73 -2.77
C ARG A 71 -3.28 -22.79 -3.93
N GLU A 72 -3.62 -23.30 -5.10
CA GLU A 72 -3.96 -22.48 -6.27
C GLU A 72 -5.14 -21.55 -6.01
N ARG A 73 -6.23 -22.07 -5.42
CA ARG A 73 -7.41 -21.27 -5.07
C ARG A 73 -7.09 -20.19 -4.06
N LEU A 74 -6.35 -20.53 -2.99
CA LEU A 74 -5.98 -19.61 -1.94
C LEU A 74 -4.97 -18.57 -2.44
N LEU A 75 -4.05 -18.94 -3.32
CA LEU A 75 -3.12 -18.00 -3.95
C LEU A 75 -3.84 -16.99 -4.85
N ASP A 76 -4.82 -17.43 -5.63
CA ASP A 76 -5.60 -16.50 -6.46
C ASP A 76 -6.33 -15.45 -5.60
N GLN A 77 -6.96 -15.89 -4.53
CA GLN A 77 -7.63 -15.00 -3.57
C GLN A 77 -6.63 -14.09 -2.85
N PHE A 78 -5.49 -14.63 -2.44
CA PHE A 78 -4.41 -13.88 -1.80
C PHE A 78 -3.80 -12.83 -2.74
N ASP A 79 -3.52 -13.17 -3.98
CA ASP A 79 -2.97 -12.25 -4.98
C ASP A 79 -3.95 -11.11 -5.29
N THR A 80 -5.24 -11.39 -5.30
CA THR A 80 -6.28 -10.37 -5.48
C THR A 80 -6.29 -9.39 -4.29
N LEU A 81 -6.23 -9.89 -3.06
CA LEU A 81 -6.16 -9.06 -1.85
C LEU A 81 -4.84 -8.29 -1.77
N THR A 82 -3.74 -8.90 -2.15
CA THR A 82 -2.42 -8.24 -2.22
C THR A 82 -2.42 -7.07 -3.20
N ALA A 83 -2.99 -7.25 -4.39
CA ALA A 83 -3.15 -6.17 -5.36
C ALA A 83 -4.03 -5.04 -4.81
N ALA A 84 -5.11 -5.38 -4.10
CA ALA A 84 -5.98 -4.40 -3.44
C ALA A 84 -5.23 -3.61 -2.36
N VAL A 85 -4.50 -4.28 -1.48
CA VAL A 85 -3.68 -3.62 -0.42
C VAL A 85 -2.70 -2.64 -1.06
N TRP A 86 -1.90 -3.07 -2.01
CA TRP A 86 -0.91 -2.21 -2.64
C TRP A 86 -1.52 -1.06 -3.44
N SER A 87 -2.69 -1.26 -4.05
CA SER A 87 -3.44 -0.19 -4.72
C SER A 87 -3.92 0.87 -3.73
N ILE A 88 -4.39 0.46 -2.55
CA ILE A 88 -4.80 1.38 -1.48
C ILE A 88 -3.59 2.12 -0.91
N LEU A 89 -2.47 1.44 -0.71
CA LEU A 89 -1.22 2.06 -0.26
C LEU A 89 -0.72 3.10 -1.27
N LEU A 90 -0.81 2.80 -2.55
CA LEU A 90 -0.47 3.71 -3.64
C LEU A 90 -1.35 4.96 -3.61
N ASP A 91 -2.66 4.79 -3.51
CA ASP A 91 -3.61 5.91 -3.43
C ASP A 91 -3.39 6.78 -2.20
N GLY A 92 -3.19 6.16 -1.05
CA GLY A 92 -2.88 6.85 0.20
C GLY A 92 -1.56 7.64 0.13
N ALA A 93 -0.50 7.02 -0.37
CA ALA A 93 0.80 7.67 -0.54
C ALA A 93 0.71 8.87 -1.50
N LEU A 94 0.03 8.72 -2.63
CA LEU A 94 -0.21 9.82 -3.56
C LEU A 94 -1.01 10.96 -2.90
N GLY A 95 -2.01 10.64 -2.09
CA GLY A 95 -2.81 11.60 -1.35
C GLY A 95 -1.97 12.43 -0.38
N TYR A 96 -1.15 11.78 0.44
CA TYR A 96 -0.25 12.46 1.39
C TYR A 96 0.82 13.29 0.69
N LEU A 97 1.44 12.77 -0.37
CA LEU A 97 2.44 13.51 -1.14
C LEU A 97 1.84 14.75 -1.82
N THR A 98 0.63 14.64 -2.35
CA THR A 98 -0.08 15.79 -2.94
C THR A 98 -0.32 16.89 -1.92
N VAL A 99 -0.81 16.53 -0.73
CA VAL A 99 -1.05 17.49 0.36
C VAL A 99 0.25 18.17 0.80
N ILE A 100 1.36 17.45 0.85
CA ILE A 100 2.67 18.01 1.20
C ILE A 100 3.15 18.98 0.10
N CYS A 101 3.04 18.60 -1.16
CA CYS A 101 3.54 19.40 -2.29
C CYS A 101 2.74 20.67 -2.54
N GLU A 102 1.47 20.74 -2.14
CA GLU A 102 0.62 21.91 -2.31
C GLU A 102 0.84 23.00 -1.25
N ARG A 103 1.74 22.79 -0.30
CA ARG A 103 1.97 23.75 0.79
C ARG A 103 3.19 24.63 0.55
N ASP A 104 3.02 25.92 0.81
CA ASP A 104 4.11 26.90 0.80
C ASP A 104 5.08 26.71 1.97
N HIS A 105 4.57 26.25 3.11
CA HIS A 105 5.34 25.98 4.33
C HIS A 105 5.05 24.58 4.85
N LEU A 106 6.10 23.76 4.95
CA LEU A 106 5.99 22.40 5.47
C LEU A 106 6.00 22.42 7.01
N PRO A 107 4.99 21.79 7.68
CA PRO A 107 5.02 21.63 9.12
C PRO A 107 6.21 20.78 9.56
N LEU A 108 6.61 20.91 10.83
CA LEU A 108 7.57 20.01 11.46
C LEU A 108 7.14 18.54 11.27
N GLY A 109 8.08 17.69 10.86
CA GLY A 109 7.81 16.27 10.58
C GLY A 109 7.35 15.94 9.15
N SER A 110 7.01 16.94 8.33
CA SER A 110 6.59 16.71 6.94
C SER A 110 7.67 16.05 6.08
N GLN A 111 8.95 16.34 6.35
CA GLN A 111 10.06 15.69 5.65
C GLN A 111 10.08 14.18 5.90
N HIS A 112 9.81 13.75 7.13
CA HIS A 112 9.72 12.35 7.48
C HIS A 112 8.56 11.65 6.75
N VAL A 113 7.38 12.28 6.75
CA VAL A 113 6.21 11.79 5.98
C VAL A 113 6.54 11.70 4.50
N PHE A 114 7.15 12.72 3.93
CA PHE A 114 7.53 12.75 2.53
C PHE A 114 8.44 11.56 2.15
N VAL A 115 9.50 11.32 2.92
CA VAL A 115 10.44 10.21 2.66
C VAL A 115 9.75 8.85 2.79
N GLN A 116 8.92 8.66 3.81
CA GLN A 116 8.21 7.41 4.01
C GLN A 116 7.18 7.14 2.91
N GLU A 117 6.41 8.14 2.52
CA GLU A 117 5.40 7.97 1.48
C GLU A 117 6.04 7.82 0.09
N LEU A 118 7.17 8.46 -0.15
CA LEU A 118 7.93 8.25 -1.38
C LEU A 118 8.44 6.80 -1.49
N LYS A 119 8.92 6.23 -0.39
CA LYS A 119 9.30 4.82 -0.33
C LYS A 119 8.11 3.90 -0.58
N THR A 120 6.98 4.18 0.05
CA THR A 120 5.73 3.42 -0.16
C THR A 120 5.29 3.48 -1.62
N LEU A 121 5.36 4.66 -2.23
CA LEU A 121 5.04 4.86 -3.64
C LEU A 121 5.93 4.02 -4.56
N HIS A 122 7.24 4.01 -4.30
CA HIS A 122 8.21 3.20 -5.03
C HIS A 122 7.92 1.71 -4.90
N ASP A 123 7.69 1.22 -3.67
CA ASP A 123 7.43 -0.19 -3.42
C ASP A 123 6.10 -0.64 -4.06
N ALA A 124 5.06 0.18 -3.93
CA ALA A 124 3.76 -0.08 -4.54
C ALA A 124 3.84 -0.12 -6.07
N GLU A 125 4.50 0.84 -6.69
CA GLU A 125 4.68 0.88 -8.15
C GLU A 125 5.42 -0.37 -8.64
N LYS A 126 6.50 -0.74 -7.97
CA LYS A 126 7.31 -1.90 -8.32
C LYS A 126 6.52 -3.22 -8.19
N ILE A 127 5.80 -3.41 -7.09
CA ILE A 127 5.03 -4.64 -6.83
C ILE A 127 3.85 -4.75 -7.80
N LEU A 128 3.09 -3.67 -7.99
CA LEU A 128 1.95 -3.66 -8.90
C LEU A 128 2.37 -3.79 -10.37
N GLY A 129 3.63 -3.56 -10.69
CA GLY A 129 4.21 -3.83 -12.00
C GLY A 129 4.52 -5.30 -12.29
N GLU A 130 4.45 -6.17 -11.28
CA GLU A 130 4.60 -7.59 -11.47
C GLU A 130 3.43 -8.17 -12.29
N GLY A 131 3.71 -9.05 -13.26
CA GLY A 131 2.71 -9.55 -14.20
C GLY A 131 1.50 -10.24 -13.56
N LYS A 132 1.68 -10.87 -12.39
CA LYS A 132 0.58 -11.53 -11.66
C LYS A 132 -0.43 -10.54 -11.07
N TYR A 133 -0.03 -9.30 -10.78
CA TYR A 133 -0.91 -8.26 -10.24
C TYR A 133 -1.50 -7.36 -11.32
N GLU A 134 -0.80 -7.14 -12.40
CA GLU A 134 -1.21 -6.24 -13.48
C GLU A 134 -2.60 -6.55 -14.03
N LYS A 135 -2.94 -7.83 -14.15
CA LYS A 135 -4.27 -8.30 -14.58
C LYS A 135 -5.39 -8.07 -13.56
N ARG A 136 -5.04 -7.79 -12.32
CA ARG A 136 -5.97 -7.60 -11.19
C ARG A 136 -6.21 -6.13 -10.87
N LEU A 137 -5.50 -5.23 -11.53
CA LEU A 137 -5.63 -3.79 -11.32
C LEU A 137 -6.86 -3.24 -12.02
N VAL A 138 -7.59 -2.39 -11.31
CA VAL A 138 -8.64 -1.55 -11.92
C VAL A 138 -8.00 -0.38 -12.68
N SER A 139 -8.72 0.21 -13.63
CA SER A 139 -8.22 1.32 -14.45
C SER A 139 -7.69 2.50 -13.62
N THR A 140 -8.35 2.83 -12.51
CA THR A 140 -7.92 3.89 -11.58
C THR A 140 -6.55 3.59 -10.96
N ALA A 141 -6.29 2.34 -10.58
CA ALA A 141 -5.00 1.93 -10.05
C ALA A 141 -3.89 2.01 -11.10
N MET A 142 -4.20 1.71 -12.36
CA MET A 142 -3.25 1.85 -13.47
C MET A 142 -2.87 3.33 -13.70
N GLU A 143 -3.85 4.23 -13.65
CA GLU A 143 -3.61 5.68 -13.75
C GLU A 143 -2.77 6.20 -12.58
N GLN A 144 -3.04 5.76 -11.37
CA GLN A 144 -2.29 6.12 -10.17
C GLN A 144 -0.85 5.60 -10.23
N ARG A 145 -0.65 4.40 -10.76
CA ARG A 145 0.67 3.84 -11.00
C ARG A 145 1.49 4.69 -11.99
N ALA A 146 0.86 5.14 -13.06
CA ALA A 146 1.50 6.05 -14.02
C ALA A 146 1.89 7.39 -13.38
N LYS A 147 1.04 7.96 -12.53
CA LYS A 147 1.36 9.16 -11.74
C LYS A 147 2.53 8.93 -10.78
N ALA A 148 2.56 7.77 -10.12
CA ALA A 148 3.64 7.39 -9.23
C ALA A 148 4.99 7.34 -9.97
N GLU A 149 5.03 6.73 -11.13
CA GLU A 149 6.21 6.67 -11.98
C GLU A 149 6.71 8.07 -12.38
N GLN A 150 5.81 8.98 -12.73
CA GLN A 150 6.16 10.37 -13.05
C GLN A 150 6.75 11.10 -11.84
N ILE A 151 6.15 10.95 -10.65
CA ILE A 151 6.65 11.57 -9.42
C ILE A 151 8.03 11.01 -9.05
N LEU A 152 8.19 9.68 -9.09
CA LEU A 152 9.45 9.03 -8.77
C LEU A 152 10.57 9.46 -9.74
N SER A 153 10.28 9.54 -11.03
CA SER A 153 11.25 10.03 -12.03
C SER A 153 11.65 11.47 -11.76
N ALA A 154 10.67 12.35 -11.47
CA ALA A 154 10.95 13.75 -11.15
C ALA A 154 11.79 13.90 -9.87
N VAL A 155 11.56 13.06 -8.85
CA VAL A 155 12.32 13.07 -7.60
C VAL A 155 13.75 12.55 -7.84
N ILE A 156 13.92 11.49 -8.62
CA ILE A 156 15.24 10.94 -8.95
C ILE A 156 16.07 12.00 -9.70
N ASP A 157 15.47 12.70 -10.65
CA ASP A 157 16.14 13.75 -11.41
C ASP A 157 16.55 14.95 -10.53
N ARG A 158 15.83 15.19 -9.45
CA ARG A 158 16.08 16.27 -8.48
C ARG A 158 16.85 15.83 -7.23
N ALA A 159 17.08 14.53 -7.05
CA ALA A 159 17.73 13.99 -5.85
C ALA A 159 19.07 14.66 -5.51
N PRO A 160 19.96 14.97 -6.48
CA PRO A 160 21.19 15.67 -6.18
C PRO A 160 20.98 17.06 -5.57
N GLN A 161 19.92 17.77 -5.95
CA GLN A 161 19.57 19.09 -5.41
C GLN A 161 18.92 18.97 -4.04
N MET A 162 18.13 17.93 -3.79
CA MET A 162 17.50 17.67 -2.50
C MET A 162 18.50 17.24 -1.44
N LEU A 163 19.54 16.51 -1.82
CA LEU A 163 20.64 16.11 -0.93
C LEU A 163 21.53 17.28 -0.52
N ASN A 164 21.58 18.35 -1.30
CA ASN A 164 22.33 19.57 -0.97
C ASN A 164 21.59 20.52 -0.05
N LEU A 165 20.37 20.18 0.36
CA LEU A 165 19.56 20.92 1.33
C LEU A 165 19.75 20.45 2.78
N VAL A 166 20.75 19.61 3.00
CA VAL A 166 21.14 19.14 4.34
C VAL A 166 22.24 20.03 4.93
#